data_19170436da5497b5aa9de847d8602d72
#
_entry.id   19170436da5497b5aa9de847d8602d72
#
_cell.length_a   1.000
_cell.length_b   1.000
_cell.length_c   1.000
_cell.angle_alpha   90.00
_cell.angle_beta   90.00
_cell.angle_gamma   90.00
#
_symmetry.space_group_name_H-M   'P 1'
#
loop_
_entity.id
_entity.type
_entity.pdbx_description
1 polymer ?
#
loop_
_entity_poly.entity_id
_entity_poly.type
_entity_poly.pdbx_seq_one_letter_code
_entity_poly.pdbx_strand_id
1 'polypeptide(L)'
;RSRHSQKGGKLILGYGYGSTTDSLDPGTSENGMTQGIHKAYGNLLFDTENTGELKGDLVESHEGSNGAKTWALNLRRGVEFHNGKTLDADDVITTLNYHRGESSKSAAKGLLSGISDIRKGSKTQVIFELSSGNGDFPYLLSDYHLVIMPAKGGNVDPLAGMGTGPYVLQSFEPGVKGTFVKNANYWRSDRGHFDEVEILTILDTTARQNAVMNGEVHAVNEVDPKFVSLMKRNPGIDILQTTGTKHYTFPMRLDTKPFDNYDLRMALKLSVKRQELVDKILLGFGALGNDIPVNGAMPFHNDTIAQREYDVDRAAFHYKKSGHSGTIPLNVSDAAFPGAVDAAQLIAASAKDAGINIEVIREPKDGYWSNVWNKKGWCACYWGGRPTPDWMFKAAYTKDTEWNDTAWRGTKASKRFNELVVAAASETDQAVRRTKYFEAQELLHDDGGVILPMFANYIMAHTKKLAHEPNVAANWEMDGNRLAERWWFA
;
A
#
# COMPACT_ATOMS: atom_id res chain seq x y z
N ARG A 1 -1.38 -24.00 -24.61
CA ARG A 1 -1.82 -22.91 -25.54
C ARG A 1 -1.61 -21.59 -24.82
N SER A 2 -0.76 -20.70 -25.36
CA SER A 2 -0.56 -19.36 -24.87
C SER A 2 -1.91 -18.64 -24.82
N ARG A 3 -2.30 -18.15 -23.63
CA ARG A 3 -3.53 -17.37 -23.45
C ARG A 3 -3.45 -15.99 -24.10
N HIS A 4 -2.28 -15.60 -24.59
CA HIS A 4 -2.01 -14.32 -25.21
C HIS A 4 -2.25 -14.40 -26.71
N SER A 5 -3.53 -14.46 -27.12
CA SER A 5 -3.89 -14.65 -28.52
C SER A 5 -3.76 -13.38 -29.35
N GLN A 6 -3.79 -12.20 -28.74
CA GLN A 6 -3.65 -10.94 -29.44
C GLN A 6 -2.51 -10.11 -28.83
N LYS A 7 -1.55 -9.81 -29.66
CA LYS A 7 -0.45 -8.89 -29.35
C LYS A 7 -0.67 -7.61 -30.15
N GLY A 8 -0.28 -6.48 -29.57
CA GLY A 8 -0.33 -5.21 -30.25
C GLY A 8 -1.52 -4.35 -29.85
N GLY A 9 -1.79 -3.33 -30.63
CA GLY A 9 -2.79 -2.33 -30.38
C GLY A 9 -2.29 -1.18 -29.51
N LYS A 10 -3.14 -0.17 -29.37
CA LYS A 10 -2.87 1.03 -28.58
C LYS A 10 -3.71 1.01 -27.30
N LEU A 11 -3.04 0.94 -26.16
CA LEU A 11 -3.68 1.03 -24.84
C LEU A 11 -3.76 2.50 -24.41
N ILE A 12 -4.93 2.90 -23.92
CA ILE A 12 -5.14 4.24 -23.35
C ILE A 12 -5.69 4.08 -21.94
N LEU A 13 -4.96 4.61 -20.94
CA LEU A 13 -5.36 4.59 -19.53
C LEU A 13 -5.73 5.99 -19.05
N GLY A 14 -6.76 6.11 -18.24
CA GLY A 14 -7.16 7.36 -17.60
C GLY A 14 -7.01 7.28 -16.09
N TYR A 15 -6.21 8.19 -15.51
CA TYR A 15 -6.01 8.30 -14.07
C TYR A 15 -6.65 9.56 -13.51
N GLY A 16 -7.23 9.45 -12.33
CA GLY A 16 -7.79 10.58 -11.58
C GLY A 16 -6.75 11.45 -10.89
N TYR A 17 -5.52 11.41 -11.34
CA TYR A 17 -4.39 12.20 -10.83
C TYR A 17 -3.72 12.96 -11.96
N GLY A 18 -2.97 13.98 -11.60
CA GLY A 18 -2.15 14.74 -12.52
C GLY A 18 -1.97 16.18 -12.06
N SER A 19 -0.78 16.72 -12.27
CA SER A 19 -0.41 18.09 -11.92
C SER A 19 0.64 18.59 -12.89
N THR A 20 0.65 19.90 -13.11
CA THR A 20 1.73 20.54 -13.90
C THR A 20 3.10 20.40 -13.23
N THR A 21 3.14 19.99 -11.95
CA THR A 21 4.36 19.69 -11.20
C THR A 21 4.83 18.25 -11.33
N ASP A 22 4.10 17.39 -12.03
CA ASP A 22 4.50 16.01 -12.30
C ASP A 22 5.84 15.99 -13.07
N SER A 23 6.65 14.99 -12.77
CA SER A 23 8.02 14.90 -13.30
C SER A 23 8.35 13.48 -13.72
N LEU A 24 9.28 13.37 -14.66
CA LEU A 24 9.90 12.09 -15.04
C LEU A 24 10.88 11.58 -13.99
N ASP A 25 11.26 12.41 -13.03
CA ASP A 25 12.12 11.99 -11.91
C ASP A 25 11.38 11.01 -11.00
N PRO A 26 11.80 9.73 -10.91
CA PRO A 26 11.15 8.76 -10.04
C PRO A 26 11.14 9.16 -8.57
N GLY A 27 12.11 9.96 -8.13
CA GLY A 27 12.19 10.45 -6.75
C GLY A 27 11.05 11.37 -6.35
N THR A 28 10.27 11.88 -7.31
CA THR A 28 9.11 12.75 -7.08
C THR A 28 7.78 12.02 -7.18
N SER A 29 7.79 10.72 -7.51
CA SER A 29 6.56 9.95 -7.73
C SER A 29 5.70 9.91 -6.46
N GLU A 30 4.40 10.21 -6.58
CA GLU A 30 3.54 10.35 -5.42
C GLU A 30 2.12 9.76 -5.58
N ASN A 31 1.74 9.37 -6.80
CA ASN A 31 0.40 8.86 -7.09
C ASN A 31 0.42 7.79 -8.18
N GLY A 32 -0.75 7.20 -8.45
CA GLY A 32 -0.88 6.11 -9.41
C GLY A 32 -0.51 6.47 -10.84
N MET A 33 -0.76 7.69 -11.28
CA MET A 33 -0.39 8.13 -12.63
C MET A 33 1.13 8.23 -12.79
N THR A 34 1.81 8.89 -11.84
CA THR A 34 3.28 9.00 -11.90
C THR A 34 3.94 7.64 -11.76
N GLN A 35 3.40 6.75 -10.89
CA GLN A 35 3.87 5.37 -10.84
C GLN A 35 3.68 4.65 -12.17
N GLY A 36 2.52 4.78 -12.81
CA GLY A 36 2.22 4.15 -14.08
C GLY A 36 3.19 4.59 -15.19
N ILE A 37 3.53 5.87 -15.22
CA ILE A 37 4.50 6.42 -16.17
C ILE A 37 5.90 5.87 -15.91
N HIS A 38 6.39 5.96 -14.67
CA HIS A 38 7.72 5.48 -14.31
C HIS A 38 7.87 3.97 -14.52
N LYS A 39 6.84 3.21 -14.19
CA LYS A 39 6.84 1.75 -14.38
C LYS A 39 6.67 1.33 -15.83
N ALA A 40 6.09 2.17 -16.69
CA ALA A 40 6.01 1.88 -18.12
C ALA A 40 7.41 1.86 -18.79
N TYR A 41 8.28 2.80 -18.41
CA TYR A 41 9.64 2.84 -18.97
C TYR A 41 10.69 2.11 -18.12
N GLY A 42 10.39 1.73 -16.87
CA GLY A 42 11.40 1.21 -15.96
C GLY A 42 11.02 -0.05 -15.21
N ASN A 43 12.04 -0.71 -14.69
CA ASN A 43 11.92 -1.82 -13.77
C ASN A 43 12.54 -1.49 -12.42
N LEU A 44 12.10 -2.22 -11.41
CA LEU A 44 12.61 -2.18 -10.06
C LEU A 44 13.57 -3.37 -9.83
N LEU A 45 14.25 -3.40 -8.70
CA LEU A 45 15.03 -4.58 -8.31
C LEU A 45 14.12 -5.74 -7.92
N PHE A 46 13.06 -5.44 -7.20
CA PHE A 46 11.98 -6.37 -6.83
C PHE A 46 10.64 -5.73 -7.13
N ASP A 47 9.66 -6.53 -7.46
CA ASP A 47 8.29 -6.04 -7.67
C ASP A 47 7.27 -7.08 -7.20
N THR A 48 6.07 -6.61 -6.89
CA THR A 48 4.94 -7.49 -6.57
C THR A 48 4.32 -7.98 -7.86
N GLU A 49 4.24 -9.30 -8.03
CA GLU A 49 3.59 -9.95 -9.16
C GLU A 49 2.06 -9.80 -9.07
N ASN A 50 1.36 -10.11 -10.16
CA ASN A 50 -0.11 -10.09 -10.18
C ASN A 50 -0.73 -11.02 -9.13
N THR A 51 0.00 -12.05 -8.69
CA THR A 51 -0.41 -12.97 -7.62
C THR A 51 -0.31 -12.38 -6.21
N GLY A 52 0.30 -11.20 -6.07
CA GLY A 52 0.60 -10.59 -4.77
C GLY A 52 1.93 -11.00 -4.17
N GLU A 53 2.63 -11.95 -4.80
CA GLU A 53 3.95 -12.41 -4.33
C GLU A 53 5.05 -11.45 -4.78
N LEU A 54 5.95 -11.10 -3.86
CA LEU A 54 7.15 -10.34 -4.21
C LEU A 54 8.15 -11.25 -4.91
N LYS A 55 8.68 -10.80 -6.04
CA LYS A 55 9.73 -11.51 -6.79
C LYS A 55 10.82 -10.56 -7.23
N GLY A 56 11.99 -11.13 -7.54
CA GLY A 56 13.04 -10.38 -8.22
C GLY A 56 12.55 -9.93 -9.59
N ASP A 57 12.65 -8.63 -9.84
CA ASP A 57 12.43 -8.04 -11.17
C ASP A 57 13.77 -8.02 -11.90
N LEU A 58 14.60 -7.01 -11.72
CA LEU A 58 15.97 -7.02 -12.26
C LEU A 58 16.93 -7.95 -11.48
N VAL A 59 16.55 -8.33 -10.28
CA VAL A 59 17.32 -9.29 -9.45
C VAL A 59 16.92 -10.71 -9.79
N GLU A 60 17.90 -11.54 -10.16
CA GLU A 60 17.70 -12.95 -10.47
C GLU A 60 17.69 -13.81 -9.20
N SER A 61 18.60 -13.52 -8.28
CA SER A 61 18.73 -14.23 -7.00
C SER A 61 19.31 -13.29 -5.93
N HIS A 62 19.07 -13.62 -4.68
CA HIS A 62 19.54 -12.81 -3.56
C HIS A 62 19.76 -13.65 -2.32
N GLU A 63 20.61 -13.17 -1.41
CA GLU A 63 20.86 -13.81 -0.13
C GLU A 63 21.05 -12.75 0.96
N GLY A 64 20.31 -12.92 2.06
CA GLY A 64 20.51 -12.17 3.29
C GLY A 64 21.39 -12.96 4.26
N SER A 65 22.29 -12.28 4.95
CA SER A 65 23.19 -12.88 5.94
C SER A 65 23.49 -11.90 7.07
N ASN A 66 24.30 -12.32 8.03
CA ASN A 66 24.73 -11.48 9.14
C ASN A 66 23.54 -10.83 9.90
N GLY A 67 22.54 -11.67 10.28
CA GLY A 67 21.33 -11.18 10.96
C GLY A 67 20.52 -10.23 10.09
N ALA A 68 20.43 -10.52 8.79
CA ALA A 68 19.73 -9.71 7.79
C ALA A 68 20.30 -8.29 7.63
N LYS A 69 21.57 -8.07 7.98
CA LYS A 69 22.28 -6.80 7.75
C LYS A 69 23.01 -6.74 6.43
N THR A 70 23.42 -7.89 5.89
CA THR A 70 24.16 -7.97 4.63
C THR A 70 23.30 -8.65 3.58
N TRP A 71 23.13 -7.99 2.43
CA TRP A 71 22.35 -8.52 1.32
C TRP A 71 23.15 -8.52 0.04
N ALA A 72 23.29 -9.68 -0.57
CA ALA A 72 23.92 -9.83 -1.88
C ALA A 72 22.83 -10.05 -2.93
N LEU A 73 22.79 -9.19 -3.93
CA LEU A 73 21.83 -9.23 -5.02
C LEU A 73 22.53 -9.52 -6.34
N ASN A 74 22.12 -10.58 -7.02
CA ASN A 74 22.63 -10.95 -8.34
C ASN A 74 21.66 -10.45 -9.42
N LEU A 75 22.15 -9.61 -10.30
CA LEU A 75 21.36 -9.01 -11.38
C LEU A 75 21.19 -9.99 -12.54
N ARG A 76 20.07 -9.88 -13.25
CA ARG A 76 19.87 -10.59 -14.53
C ARG A 76 20.91 -10.09 -15.53
N ARG A 77 21.38 -11.02 -16.35
CA ARG A 77 22.41 -10.71 -17.38
C ARG A 77 21.72 -10.41 -18.72
N GLY A 78 22.33 -9.51 -19.49
CA GLY A 78 21.87 -9.19 -20.83
C GLY A 78 20.65 -8.28 -20.89
N VAL A 79 20.23 -7.69 -19.78
CA VAL A 79 19.16 -6.68 -19.77
C VAL A 79 19.70 -5.37 -20.34
N GLU A 80 18.98 -4.79 -21.29
CA GLU A 80 19.36 -3.53 -21.92
C GLU A 80 18.43 -2.39 -21.52
N PHE A 81 19.02 -1.22 -21.29
CA PHE A 81 18.27 0.04 -21.25
C PHE A 81 17.80 0.42 -22.65
N HIS A 82 16.86 1.35 -22.73
CA HIS A 82 16.30 1.79 -24.02
C HIS A 82 17.33 2.44 -24.94
N ASN A 83 18.47 2.87 -24.43
CA ASN A 83 19.60 3.39 -25.21
C ASN A 83 20.59 2.31 -25.67
N GLY A 84 20.32 1.04 -25.39
CA GLY A 84 21.18 -0.08 -25.75
C GLY A 84 22.29 -0.40 -24.75
N LYS A 85 22.45 0.40 -23.67
CA LYS A 85 23.42 0.09 -22.60
C LYS A 85 22.96 -1.15 -21.84
N THR A 86 23.88 -2.07 -21.59
CA THR A 86 23.62 -3.25 -20.75
C THR A 86 23.59 -2.87 -19.27
N LEU A 87 22.56 -3.34 -18.55
CA LEU A 87 22.45 -3.19 -17.10
C LEU A 87 23.63 -3.82 -16.38
N ASP A 88 24.22 -3.07 -15.44
CA ASP A 88 25.25 -3.57 -14.54
C ASP A 88 25.12 -3.02 -13.11
N ALA A 89 26.00 -3.44 -12.23
CA ALA A 89 25.99 -3.06 -10.82
C ALA A 89 26.13 -1.55 -10.63
N ASP A 90 26.86 -0.86 -11.47
CA ASP A 90 27.06 0.60 -11.37
C ASP A 90 25.74 1.36 -11.57
N ASP A 91 24.87 0.88 -12.45
CA ASP A 91 23.55 1.48 -12.67
C ASP A 91 22.71 1.41 -11.40
N VAL A 92 22.72 0.27 -10.74
CA VAL A 92 21.97 0.06 -9.50
C VAL A 92 22.53 0.92 -8.37
N ILE A 93 23.84 0.90 -8.17
CA ILE A 93 24.52 1.66 -7.10
C ILE A 93 24.27 3.16 -7.30
N THR A 94 24.47 3.66 -8.49
CA THR A 94 24.30 5.08 -8.81
C THR A 94 22.85 5.52 -8.67
N THR A 95 21.91 4.71 -9.12
CA THR A 95 20.46 4.97 -8.94
C THR A 95 20.11 5.10 -7.46
N LEU A 96 20.50 4.13 -6.64
CA LEU A 96 20.15 4.15 -5.22
C LEU A 96 20.85 5.30 -4.49
N ASN A 97 22.09 5.62 -4.83
CA ASN A 97 22.79 6.75 -4.26
C ASN A 97 22.15 8.11 -4.62
N TYR A 98 21.46 8.20 -5.77
CA TYR A 98 20.66 9.36 -6.10
C TYR A 98 19.52 9.61 -5.08
N HIS A 99 18.93 8.55 -4.55
CA HIS A 99 17.83 8.63 -3.60
C HIS A 99 18.26 8.76 -2.14
N ARG A 100 19.54 8.60 -1.81
CA ARG A 100 20.02 8.55 -0.42
C ARG A 100 21.07 9.62 -0.12
N GLY A 101 21.27 9.88 1.18
CA GLY A 101 22.23 10.88 1.67
C GLY A 101 21.59 12.23 1.93
N GLU A 102 22.31 13.08 2.68
CA GLU A 102 21.77 14.38 3.15
C GLU A 102 21.37 15.32 2.01
N SER A 103 22.11 15.29 0.90
CA SER A 103 21.84 16.17 -0.25
C SER A 103 20.71 15.66 -1.17
N SER A 104 20.25 14.44 -0.99
CA SER A 104 19.16 13.91 -1.81
C SER A 104 17.84 14.62 -1.51
N LYS A 105 17.09 14.93 -2.59
CA LYS A 105 15.74 15.49 -2.52
C LYS A 105 14.66 14.46 -2.83
N SER A 106 15.06 13.19 -2.99
CA SER A 106 14.12 12.10 -3.28
C SER A 106 13.16 11.87 -2.14
N ALA A 107 11.90 11.60 -2.47
CA ALA A 107 10.90 11.17 -1.50
C ALA A 107 11.24 9.81 -0.85
N ALA A 108 12.11 9.02 -1.47
CA ALA A 108 12.59 7.75 -0.93
C ALA A 108 13.77 7.91 0.05
N LYS A 109 14.26 9.11 0.29
CA LYS A 109 15.44 9.35 1.13
C LYS A 109 15.31 8.71 2.52
N GLY A 110 14.20 8.95 3.20
CA GLY A 110 13.94 8.38 4.52
C GLY A 110 13.85 6.85 4.51
N LEU A 111 13.28 6.28 3.44
CA LEU A 111 13.16 4.84 3.24
C LEU A 111 14.52 4.15 3.20
N LEU A 112 15.52 4.78 2.62
CA LEU A 112 16.86 4.24 2.42
C LEU A 112 17.84 4.58 3.56
N SER A 113 17.39 5.27 4.59
CA SER A 113 18.25 5.73 5.69
C SER A 113 18.95 4.62 6.47
N GLY A 114 18.37 3.41 6.47
CA GLY A 114 18.97 2.25 7.13
C GLY A 114 20.10 1.58 6.34
N ILE A 115 20.36 2.00 5.11
CA ILE A 115 21.46 1.48 4.29
C ILE A 115 22.73 2.25 4.68
N SER A 116 23.73 1.53 5.24
CA SER A 116 25.01 2.14 5.63
C SER A 116 26.02 2.14 4.48
N ASP A 117 25.96 1.15 3.59
CA ASP A 117 26.88 1.04 2.46
C ASP A 117 26.25 0.24 1.31
N ILE A 118 26.59 0.63 0.09
CA ILE A 118 26.28 -0.12 -1.13
C ILE A 118 27.55 -0.27 -1.91
N ARG A 119 27.97 -1.51 -2.19
CA ARG A 119 29.21 -1.77 -2.91
C ARG A 119 29.01 -2.78 -4.03
N LYS A 120 29.92 -2.73 -4.97
CA LYS A 120 30.00 -3.64 -6.10
C LYS A 120 30.65 -4.96 -5.67
N GLY A 121 29.93 -6.07 -5.77
CA GLY A 121 30.50 -7.39 -5.59
C GLY A 121 31.16 -7.90 -6.88
N SER A 122 30.50 -7.63 -8.00
CA SER A 122 30.99 -7.91 -9.35
C SER A 122 30.25 -7.00 -10.34
N LYS A 123 30.49 -7.14 -11.62
CA LYS A 123 29.75 -6.41 -12.66
C LYS A 123 28.23 -6.64 -12.58
N THR A 124 27.81 -7.79 -12.07
CA THR A 124 26.38 -8.17 -11.95
C THR A 124 25.95 -8.46 -10.51
N GLN A 125 26.75 -8.10 -9.53
CA GLN A 125 26.40 -8.28 -8.12
C GLN A 125 26.53 -6.99 -7.35
N VAL A 126 25.51 -6.68 -6.56
CA VAL A 126 25.47 -5.53 -5.65
C VAL A 126 25.31 -6.04 -4.22
N ILE A 127 26.11 -5.49 -3.30
CA ILE A 127 26.08 -5.86 -1.89
C ILE A 127 25.66 -4.66 -1.06
N PHE A 128 24.65 -4.86 -0.21
CA PHE A 128 24.12 -3.86 0.71
C PHE A 128 24.53 -4.21 2.14
N GLU A 129 24.99 -3.21 2.88
CA GLU A 129 25.14 -3.29 4.33
C GLU A 129 24.11 -2.38 4.99
N LEU A 130 23.38 -2.93 5.96
CA LEU A 130 22.36 -2.21 6.71
C LEU A 130 22.87 -1.90 8.12
N SER A 131 22.42 -0.77 8.68
CA SER A 131 22.77 -0.39 10.06
C SER A 131 22.10 -1.30 11.10
N SER A 132 20.95 -1.88 10.76
CA SER A 132 20.28 -2.89 11.57
C SER A 132 19.65 -3.94 10.66
N GLY A 133 19.40 -5.15 11.18
CA GLY A 133 18.83 -6.24 10.40
C GLY A 133 17.44 -5.90 9.87
N ASN A 134 17.20 -6.22 8.61
CA ASN A 134 15.88 -6.09 7.97
C ASN A 134 15.64 -7.31 7.08
N GLY A 135 14.91 -8.30 7.61
CA GLY A 135 14.55 -9.52 6.87
C GLY A 135 13.62 -9.27 5.68
N ASP A 136 13.01 -8.08 5.61
CA ASP A 136 12.12 -7.64 4.52
C ASP A 136 12.83 -6.67 3.56
N PHE A 137 14.14 -6.63 3.55
CA PHE A 137 14.87 -5.70 2.69
C PHE A 137 14.44 -5.75 1.21
N PRO A 138 14.17 -6.93 0.61
CA PRO A 138 13.63 -6.98 -0.76
C PRO A 138 12.33 -6.20 -0.95
N TYR A 139 11.43 -6.16 0.04
CA TYR A 139 10.21 -5.34 -0.02
C TYR A 139 10.53 -3.85 -0.07
N LEU A 140 11.52 -3.41 0.69
CA LEU A 140 11.96 -2.01 0.66
C LEU A 140 12.45 -1.64 -0.74
N LEU A 141 13.18 -2.53 -1.40
CA LEU A 141 13.71 -2.33 -2.75
C LEU A 141 12.63 -2.45 -3.84
N SER A 142 11.40 -2.83 -3.50
CA SER A 142 10.25 -2.82 -4.40
C SER A 142 9.50 -1.49 -4.39
N ASP A 143 9.95 -0.51 -3.62
CA ASP A 143 9.34 0.80 -3.59
C ASP A 143 9.35 1.46 -4.97
N TYR A 144 8.22 2.06 -5.33
CA TYR A 144 7.99 2.57 -6.69
C TYR A 144 8.89 3.74 -7.11
N HIS A 145 9.56 4.40 -6.15
CA HIS A 145 10.54 5.46 -6.49
C HIS A 145 11.84 4.90 -7.08
N LEU A 146 12.13 3.61 -6.83
CA LEU A 146 13.46 3.04 -7.05
C LEU A 146 13.64 2.42 -8.44
N VAL A 147 13.04 3.00 -9.45
CA VAL A 147 13.22 2.61 -10.85
C VAL A 147 14.70 2.75 -11.23
N ILE A 148 15.29 1.69 -11.79
CA ILE A 148 16.71 1.67 -12.11
C ILE A 148 16.97 2.45 -13.41
N MET A 149 17.89 3.40 -13.32
CA MET A 149 18.27 4.32 -14.38
C MET A 149 19.68 4.02 -14.86
N PRO A 150 20.00 4.29 -16.16
CA PRO A 150 21.36 4.10 -16.64
C PRO A 150 22.32 5.12 -16.03
N ALA A 151 23.47 4.65 -15.55
CA ALA A 151 24.52 5.51 -15.03
C ALA A 151 25.50 5.89 -16.12
N LYS A 152 25.99 7.13 -16.07
CA LYS A 152 27.03 7.64 -16.94
C LYS A 152 27.93 8.58 -16.15
N GLY A 153 29.22 8.25 -16.07
CA GLY A 153 30.17 9.09 -15.34
C GLY A 153 29.86 9.23 -13.85
N GLY A 154 29.31 8.17 -13.22
CA GLY A 154 28.95 8.18 -11.81
C GLY A 154 27.64 8.94 -11.47
N ASN A 155 26.85 9.31 -12.47
CA ASN A 155 25.60 10.03 -12.31
C ASN A 155 24.48 9.35 -13.08
N VAL A 156 23.23 9.64 -12.68
CA VAL A 156 22.02 9.30 -13.43
C VAL A 156 21.34 10.58 -13.87
N ASP A 157 20.59 10.51 -14.96
CA ASP A 157 19.71 11.59 -15.41
C ASP A 157 18.26 11.22 -15.08
N PRO A 158 17.70 11.71 -13.97
CA PRO A 158 16.36 11.31 -13.56
C PRO A 158 15.26 11.86 -14.45
N LEU A 159 15.54 12.86 -15.29
CA LEU A 159 14.56 13.48 -16.19
C LEU A 159 14.57 12.86 -17.59
N ALA A 160 15.46 11.91 -17.85
CA ALA A 160 15.56 11.27 -19.17
C ALA A 160 14.37 10.36 -19.50
N GLY A 161 13.61 9.90 -18.51
CA GLY A 161 12.53 8.95 -18.75
C GLY A 161 13.03 7.65 -19.37
N MET A 162 14.16 7.16 -18.91
CA MET A 162 14.86 6.03 -19.51
C MET A 162 15.11 4.94 -18.49
N GLY A 163 14.72 3.72 -18.84
CA GLY A 163 14.90 2.53 -18.01
C GLY A 163 15.02 1.29 -18.88
N THR A 164 14.75 0.16 -18.28
CA THR A 164 14.79 -1.17 -18.90
C THR A 164 13.39 -1.73 -19.17
N GLY A 165 12.35 -0.94 -18.97
CA GLY A 165 10.97 -1.39 -18.92
C GLY A 165 10.35 -1.75 -20.26
N PRO A 166 9.08 -2.19 -20.23
CA PRO A 166 8.40 -2.75 -21.40
C PRO A 166 8.09 -1.74 -22.49
N TYR A 167 8.09 -0.45 -22.19
CA TYR A 167 7.75 0.62 -23.13
C TYR A 167 8.79 1.74 -23.11
N VAL A 168 9.00 2.34 -24.26
CA VAL A 168 9.93 3.45 -24.46
C VAL A 168 9.15 4.75 -24.50
N LEU A 169 9.54 5.71 -23.66
CA LEU A 169 8.91 7.03 -23.61
C LEU A 169 9.09 7.78 -24.93
N GLN A 170 7.99 8.32 -25.47
CA GLN A 170 7.98 9.17 -26.66
C GLN A 170 7.75 10.63 -26.31
N SER A 171 6.79 10.91 -25.43
CA SER A 171 6.48 12.28 -24.99
C SER A 171 5.92 12.29 -23.59
N PHE A 172 6.15 13.37 -22.88
CA PHE A 172 5.60 13.62 -21.55
C PHE A 172 5.19 15.08 -21.43
N GLU A 173 3.93 15.29 -21.08
CA GLU A 173 3.36 16.61 -20.82
C GLU A 173 2.81 16.60 -19.39
N PRO A 174 3.48 17.29 -18.42
CA PRO A 174 3.07 17.28 -17.03
C PRO A 174 1.60 17.69 -16.84
N GLY A 175 0.87 16.90 -16.07
CA GLY A 175 -0.54 17.11 -15.79
C GLY A 175 -1.48 16.76 -16.94
N VAL A 176 -0.98 16.24 -18.05
CA VAL A 176 -1.78 15.92 -19.24
C VAL A 176 -1.61 14.46 -19.63
N LYS A 177 -0.43 14.04 -20.08
CA LYS A 177 -0.22 12.67 -20.57
C LYS A 177 1.24 12.28 -20.71
N GLY A 178 1.47 10.95 -20.71
CA GLY A 178 2.68 10.31 -21.18
C GLY A 178 2.35 9.36 -22.32
N THR A 179 3.19 9.33 -23.37
CA THR A 179 3.04 8.44 -24.51
C THR A 179 4.26 7.56 -24.69
N PHE A 180 4.03 6.30 -25.08
CA PHE A 180 5.05 5.27 -25.12
C PHE A 180 4.88 4.39 -26.35
N VAL A 181 5.97 3.79 -26.81
CA VAL A 181 5.96 2.71 -27.80
C VAL A 181 6.59 1.46 -27.21
N LYS A 182 6.25 0.30 -27.77
CA LYS A 182 6.77 -0.98 -27.32
C LYS A 182 8.29 -1.02 -27.34
N ASN A 183 8.90 -1.56 -26.27
CA ASN A 183 10.31 -1.91 -26.27
C ASN A 183 10.49 -3.29 -26.92
N ALA A 184 11.02 -3.32 -28.14
CA ALA A 184 11.24 -4.56 -28.90
C ALA A 184 12.25 -5.49 -28.21
N ASN A 185 13.14 -4.95 -27.38
CA ASN A 185 14.19 -5.69 -26.67
C ASN A 185 13.90 -5.87 -25.19
N TYR A 186 12.62 -5.86 -24.80
CA TYR A 186 12.28 -6.10 -23.40
C TYR A 186 12.75 -7.49 -22.98
N TRP A 187 13.40 -7.57 -21.80
CA TRP A 187 14.01 -8.80 -21.30
C TRP A 187 12.99 -9.89 -20.92
N ARG A 188 11.71 -9.52 -20.77
CA ARG A 188 10.60 -10.47 -20.53
C ARG A 188 9.80 -10.64 -21.83
N SER A 189 9.72 -11.87 -22.31
CA SER A 189 8.97 -12.16 -23.56
C SER A 189 7.46 -12.33 -23.35
N ASP A 190 7.03 -12.52 -22.08
CA ASP A 190 5.65 -12.80 -21.69
C ASP A 190 4.86 -11.55 -21.27
N ARG A 191 5.46 -10.37 -21.39
CA ARG A 191 4.88 -9.09 -20.96
C ARG A 191 5.18 -7.96 -21.94
N GLY A 192 4.40 -6.85 -21.78
CA GLY A 192 4.55 -5.72 -22.68
C GLY A 192 3.88 -5.97 -24.04
N HIS A 193 2.58 -6.25 -24.03
CA HIS A 193 1.86 -6.76 -25.19
C HIS A 193 1.37 -5.71 -26.17
N PHE A 194 1.26 -4.43 -25.75
CA PHE A 194 0.74 -3.35 -26.58
C PHE A 194 1.83 -2.78 -27.49
N ASP A 195 1.45 -2.25 -28.65
CA ASP A 195 2.36 -1.52 -29.54
C ASP A 195 2.60 -0.11 -29.04
N GLU A 196 1.54 0.53 -28.53
CA GLU A 196 1.58 1.88 -28.00
C GLU A 196 0.79 1.95 -26.69
N VAL A 197 1.21 2.87 -25.81
CA VAL A 197 0.54 3.15 -24.55
C VAL A 197 0.42 4.67 -24.37
N GLU A 198 -0.76 5.13 -24.02
CA GLU A 198 -1.00 6.49 -23.53
C GLU A 198 -1.53 6.45 -22.11
N ILE A 199 -0.98 7.27 -21.24
CA ILE A 199 -1.44 7.45 -19.87
C ILE A 199 -1.90 8.88 -19.73
N LEU A 200 -3.23 9.06 -19.50
CA LEU A 200 -3.88 10.36 -19.49
C LEU A 200 -4.30 10.76 -18.09
N THR A 201 -4.27 12.06 -17.80
CA THR A 201 -4.91 12.66 -16.64
C THR A 201 -6.36 13.00 -16.96
N ILE A 202 -7.31 12.45 -16.18
CA ILE A 202 -8.72 12.82 -16.22
C ILE A 202 -9.19 13.04 -14.78
N LEU A 203 -9.06 14.26 -14.29
CA LEU A 203 -9.30 14.58 -12.87
C LEU A 203 -10.77 14.48 -12.48
N ASP A 204 -11.69 14.93 -13.35
CA ASP A 204 -13.10 14.88 -13.06
C ASP A 204 -13.61 13.44 -13.07
N THR A 205 -14.23 13.01 -11.98
CA THR A 205 -14.73 11.64 -11.81
C THR A 205 -15.77 11.27 -12.87
N THR A 206 -16.72 12.16 -13.14
CA THR A 206 -17.77 11.93 -14.16
C THR A 206 -17.16 11.82 -15.55
N ALA A 207 -16.25 12.73 -15.91
CA ALA A 207 -15.55 12.71 -17.19
C ALA A 207 -14.74 11.41 -17.36
N ARG A 208 -14.06 10.96 -16.31
CA ARG A 208 -13.26 9.73 -16.32
C ARG A 208 -14.14 8.49 -16.54
N GLN A 209 -15.25 8.41 -15.84
CA GLN A 209 -16.20 7.31 -15.99
C GLN A 209 -16.86 7.29 -17.38
N ASN A 210 -17.23 8.46 -17.89
CA ASN A 210 -17.77 8.56 -19.25
C ASN A 210 -16.73 8.14 -20.31
N ALA A 211 -15.47 8.51 -20.13
CA ALA A 211 -14.41 8.18 -21.07
C ALA A 211 -14.25 6.66 -21.24
N VAL A 212 -14.29 5.88 -20.15
CA VAL A 212 -14.18 4.41 -20.26
C VAL A 212 -15.47 3.81 -20.82
N MET A 213 -16.64 4.33 -20.46
CA MET A 213 -17.92 3.85 -20.99
C MET A 213 -18.10 4.12 -22.49
N ASN A 214 -17.57 5.23 -22.98
CA ASN A 214 -17.62 5.61 -24.39
C ASN A 214 -16.49 5.00 -25.25
N GLY A 215 -15.54 4.31 -24.62
CA GLY A 215 -14.41 3.72 -25.34
C GLY A 215 -13.28 4.69 -25.69
N GLU A 216 -13.29 5.88 -25.14
CA GLU A 216 -12.19 6.85 -25.31
C GLU A 216 -10.92 6.42 -24.60
N VAL A 217 -11.07 5.76 -23.46
CA VAL A 217 -9.99 5.09 -22.71
C VAL A 217 -10.38 3.64 -22.44
N HIS A 218 -9.40 2.78 -22.21
CA HIS A 218 -9.63 1.36 -22.00
C HIS A 218 -9.78 0.97 -20.53
N ALA A 219 -9.20 1.74 -19.62
CA ALA A 219 -9.31 1.52 -18.19
C ALA A 219 -9.16 2.83 -17.42
N VAL A 220 -9.82 2.93 -16.27
CA VAL A 220 -9.76 4.07 -15.37
C VAL A 220 -9.65 3.59 -13.92
N ASN A 221 -8.96 4.38 -13.09
CA ASN A 221 -8.90 4.17 -11.65
C ASN A 221 -10.01 4.95 -10.93
N GLU A 222 -10.07 4.78 -9.62
CA GLU A 222 -10.89 5.58 -8.70
C GLU A 222 -12.35 5.76 -9.16
N VAL A 223 -12.97 4.64 -9.49
CA VAL A 223 -14.41 4.63 -9.80
C VAL A 223 -15.17 4.99 -8.51
N ASP A 224 -16.08 5.95 -8.61
CA ASP A 224 -16.96 6.30 -7.50
C ASP A 224 -17.93 5.14 -7.24
N PRO A 225 -17.95 4.59 -6.00
CA PRO A 225 -18.84 3.48 -5.65
C PRO A 225 -20.31 3.74 -5.99
N LYS A 226 -20.75 5.00 -5.94
CA LYS A 226 -22.14 5.39 -6.25
C LYS A 226 -22.54 5.13 -7.70
N PHE A 227 -21.56 5.08 -8.61
CA PHE A 227 -21.81 4.88 -10.04
C PHE A 227 -21.57 3.45 -10.52
N VAL A 228 -21.09 2.56 -9.66
CA VAL A 228 -20.76 1.18 -10.04
C VAL A 228 -21.97 0.46 -10.64
N SER A 229 -23.15 0.56 -10.02
CA SER A 229 -24.37 -0.08 -10.53
C SER A 229 -24.76 0.39 -11.91
N LEU A 230 -24.62 1.70 -12.18
CA LEU A 230 -24.87 2.27 -13.50
C LEU A 230 -23.87 1.75 -14.53
N MET A 231 -22.60 1.73 -14.19
CA MET A 231 -21.53 1.27 -15.10
C MET A 231 -21.67 -0.21 -15.43
N LYS A 232 -22.09 -1.05 -14.47
CA LYS A 232 -22.35 -2.48 -14.68
C LYS A 232 -23.46 -2.77 -15.67
N ARG A 233 -24.36 -1.82 -15.93
CA ARG A 233 -25.39 -1.95 -16.97
C ARG A 233 -24.83 -1.86 -18.39
N ASN A 234 -23.64 -1.31 -18.54
CA ASN A 234 -22.95 -1.28 -19.83
C ASN A 234 -22.33 -2.64 -20.09
N PRO A 235 -22.79 -3.41 -21.11
CA PRO A 235 -22.30 -4.77 -21.34
C PRO A 235 -20.85 -4.85 -21.78
N GLY A 236 -20.25 -3.73 -22.19
CA GLY A 236 -18.87 -3.63 -22.62
C GLY A 236 -17.88 -3.31 -21.51
N ILE A 237 -18.34 -3.14 -20.25
CA ILE A 237 -17.52 -2.69 -19.12
C ILE A 237 -17.49 -3.74 -18.01
N ASP A 238 -16.30 -3.98 -17.47
CA ASP A 238 -16.10 -4.72 -16.23
C ASP A 238 -15.66 -3.77 -15.11
N ILE A 239 -16.17 -4.01 -13.92
CA ILE A 239 -15.71 -3.39 -12.69
C ILE A 239 -14.82 -4.39 -11.96
N LEU A 240 -13.58 -3.98 -11.68
CA LEU A 240 -12.61 -4.79 -10.95
C LEU A 240 -12.26 -4.09 -9.65
N GLN A 241 -12.39 -4.82 -8.55
CA GLN A 241 -11.99 -4.30 -7.25
C GLN A 241 -10.96 -5.22 -6.59
N THR A 242 -10.02 -4.62 -5.87
CA THR A 242 -8.99 -5.33 -5.11
C THR A 242 -8.87 -4.72 -3.74
N THR A 243 -8.63 -5.56 -2.72
CA THR A 243 -8.42 -5.10 -1.36
C THR A 243 -6.93 -4.92 -1.12
N GLY A 244 -6.50 -3.66 -1.01
CA GLY A 244 -5.13 -3.30 -0.63
C GLY A 244 -4.97 -3.13 0.87
N THR A 245 -3.95 -2.36 1.27
CA THR A 245 -3.59 -2.18 2.68
C THR A 245 -4.17 -0.92 3.32
N LYS A 246 -4.87 -0.09 2.56
CA LYS A 246 -5.53 1.11 3.08
C LYS A 246 -6.67 0.74 4.02
N HIS A 247 -6.65 1.30 5.23
CA HIS A 247 -7.64 0.97 6.24
C HIS A 247 -8.07 2.18 7.07
N TYR A 248 -9.22 2.05 7.70
CA TYR A 248 -9.83 3.06 8.55
C TYR A 248 -9.87 2.57 9.99
N THR A 249 -9.58 3.45 10.93
CA THR A 249 -9.39 3.11 12.33
C THR A 249 -10.09 4.08 13.27
N PHE A 250 -10.33 3.58 14.48
CA PHE A 250 -10.77 4.39 15.62
C PHE A 250 -9.84 4.07 16.79
N PRO A 251 -8.63 4.68 16.81
CA PRO A 251 -7.65 4.41 17.87
C PRO A 251 -8.09 4.95 19.23
N MET A 252 -7.96 4.09 20.25
CA MET A 252 -8.16 4.43 21.65
C MET A 252 -6.79 4.56 22.32
N ARG A 253 -6.54 5.68 22.99
CA ARG A 253 -5.25 5.93 23.63
C ARG A 253 -5.21 5.34 25.03
N LEU A 254 -4.25 4.44 25.27
CA LEU A 254 -4.10 3.80 26.60
C LEU A 254 -3.61 4.78 27.68
N ASP A 255 -3.04 5.92 27.30
CA ASP A 255 -2.61 6.96 28.23
C ASP A 255 -3.75 7.93 28.65
N THR A 256 -4.95 7.70 28.18
CA THR A 256 -6.12 8.55 28.42
C THR A 256 -7.26 7.71 29.01
N LYS A 257 -7.77 8.09 30.18
CA LYS A 257 -8.93 7.40 30.76
C LYS A 257 -10.19 7.66 29.93
N PRO A 258 -11.06 6.66 29.76
CA PRO A 258 -11.05 5.34 30.40
C PRO A 258 -10.37 4.25 29.55
N PHE A 259 -9.64 4.60 28.51
CA PHE A 259 -9.10 3.66 27.52
C PHE A 259 -7.88 2.87 28.01
N ASP A 260 -7.34 3.21 29.19
CA ASP A 260 -6.32 2.41 29.88
C ASP A 260 -6.85 1.05 30.39
N ASN A 261 -8.16 0.90 30.44
CA ASN A 261 -8.84 -0.30 30.92
C ASN A 261 -9.05 -1.31 29.79
N TYR A 262 -8.45 -2.50 29.92
CA TYR A 262 -8.57 -3.56 28.93
C TYR A 262 -10.03 -3.93 28.63
N ASP A 263 -10.85 -4.12 29.67
CA ASP A 263 -12.25 -4.55 29.51
C ASP A 263 -13.08 -3.48 28.79
N LEU A 264 -12.78 -2.19 29.02
CA LEU A 264 -13.44 -1.13 28.28
C LEU A 264 -13.07 -1.18 26.79
N ARG A 265 -11.78 -1.33 26.49
CA ARG A 265 -11.36 -1.46 25.09
C ARG A 265 -12.02 -2.66 24.41
N MET A 266 -12.05 -3.80 25.09
CA MET A 266 -12.69 -5.00 24.55
C MET A 266 -14.20 -4.80 24.35
N ALA A 267 -14.88 -4.16 25.28
CA ALA A 267 -16.30 -3.83 25.16
C ALA A 267 -16.56 -2.99 23.90
N LEU A 268 -15.73 -1.99 23.63
CA LEU A 268 -15.87 -1.13 22.46
C LEU A 268 -15.55 -1.89 21.16
N LYS A 269 -14.53 -2.74 21.16
CA LYS A 269 -14.21 -3.60 20.00
C LYS A 269 -15.37 -4.53 19.63
N LEU A 270 -16.03 -5.10 20.63
CA LEU A 270 -17.18 -6.00 20.43
C LEU A 270 -18.47 -5.28 20.06
N SER A 271 -18.52 -3.96 20.22
CA SER A 271 -19.69 -3.13 19.93
C SER A 271 -19.78 -2.67 18.47
N VAL A 272 -18.83 -3.06 17.63
CA VAL A 272 -18.77 -2.59 16.25
C VAL A 272 -19.36 -3.63 15.30
N LYS A 273 -20.35 -3.21 14.53
CA LYS A 273 -20.92 -4.00 13.43
C LYS A 273 -20.11 -3.73 12.17
N ARG A 274 -19.02 -4.49 11.99
CA ARG A 274 -18.04 -4.25 10.92
C ARG A 274 -18.63 -4.36 9.53
N GLN A 275 -19.48 -5.36 9.27
CA GLN A 275 -20.13 -5.52 7.98
C GLN A 275 -21.06 -4.35 7.67
N GLU A 276 -21.77 -3.82 8.67
CA GLU A 276 -22.61 -2.64 8.50
C GLU A 276 -21.79 -1.42 8.06
N LEU A 277 -20.60 -1.24 8.64
CA LEU A 277 -19.70 -0.15 8.24
C LEU A 277 -19.21 -0.32 6.81
N VAL A 278 -18.81 -1.53 6.43
CA VAL A 278 -18.41 -1.81 5.03
C VAL A 278 -19.57 -1.52 4.07
N ASP A 279 -20.78 -1.98 4.41
CA ASP A 279 -21.94 -1.84 3.53
C ASP A 279 -22.42 -0.38 3.42
N LYS A 280 -22.48 0.35 4.51
CA LYS A 280 -23.05 1.70 4.56
C LYS A 280 -22.02 2.81 4.27
N ILE A 281 -20.78 2.65 4.72
CA ILE A 281 -19.74 3.67 4.55
C ILE A 281 -18.95 3.45 3.28
N LEU A 282 -18.57 2.19 2.99
CA LEU A 282 -17.82 1.85 1.78
C LEU A 282 -18.74 1.35 0.65
N LEU A 283 -20.06 1.37 0.85
CA LEU A 283 -21.07 0.90 -0.12
C LEU A 283 -20.80 -0.54 -0.61
N GLY A 284 -20.23 -1.39 0.26
CA GLY A 284 -19.85 -2.75 -0.04
C GLY A 284 -18.47 -2.91 -0.68
N PHE A 285 -17.76 -1.82 -0.95
CA PHE A 285 -16.44 -1.83 -1.61
C PHE A 285 -15.31 -1.81 -0.59
N GLY A 286 -15.26 -2.82 0.24
CA GLY A 286 -14.24 -3.00 1.25
C GLY A 286 -14.23 -4.42 1.79
N ALA A 287 -13.32 -4.69 2.71
CA ALA A 287 -13.21 -5.94 3.42
C ALA A 287 -13.24 -5.70 4.93
N LEU A 288 -13.64 -6.71 5.68
CA LEU A 288 -13.66 -6.62 7.14
C LEU A 288 -12.25 -6.51 7.70
N GLY A 289 -12.06 -5.57 8.64
CA GLY A 289 -10.89 -5.52 9.49
C GLY A 289 -11.10 -6.36 10.74
N ASN A 290 -10.01 -6.73 11.38
CA ASN A 290 -10.01 -7.56 12.58
C ASN A 290 -9.16 -6.96 13.70
N ASP A 291 -9.17 -5.64 13.80
CA ASP A 291 -8.40 -4.86 14.78
C ASP A 291 -6.89 -5.14 14.73
N ILE A 292 -6.40 -5.43 13.53
CA ILE A 292 -4.99 -5.53 13.17
C ILE A 292 -4.78 -4.86 11.81
N PRO A 293 -3.64 -4.17 11.59
CA PRO A 293 -3.39 -3.47 10.32
C PRO A 293 -2.79 -4.36 9.23
N VAL A 294 -2.83 -5.66 9.42
CA VAL A 294 -2.30 -6.66 8.50
C VAL A 294 -3.46 -7.43 7.89
N ASN A 295 -3.43 -7.60 6.57
CA ASN A 295 -4.40 -8.40 5.84
C ASN A 295 -3.71 -9.26 4.76
N GLY A 296 -4.51 -9.96 3.95
CA GLY A 296 -3.99 -10.86 2.92
C GLY A 296 -3.15 -10.19 1.82
N ALA A 297 -3.14 -8.85 1.74
CA ALA A 297 -2.27 -8.11 0.82
C ALA A 297 -0.82 -7.99 1.33
N MET A 298 -0.56 -8.41 2.57
CA MET A 298 0.77 -8.41 3.17
C MET A 298 1.27 -9.84 3.38
N PRO A 299 2.59 -10.07 3.39
CA PRO A 299 3.13 -11.34 3.85
C PRO A 299 2.86 -11.51 5.36
N PHE A 300 2.90 -12.75 5.84
CA PHE A 300 2.75 -13.09 7.26
C PHE A 300 1.41 -12.69 7.89
N HIS A 301 0.37 -12.50 7.08
CA HIS A 301 -0.96 -12.28 7.63
C HIS A 301 -1.39 -13.52 8.44
N ASN A 302 -1.78 -13.31 9.70
CA ASN A 302 -2.29 -14.37 10.55
C ASN A 302 -3.78 -14.58 10.27
N ASP A 303 -4.08 -15.50 9.38
CA ASP A 303 -5.44 -15.88 8.97
C ASP A 303 -6.12 -16.84 9.97
N THR A 304 -5.41 -17.24 11.04
CA THR A 304 -5.95 -18.13 12.08
C THR A 304 -6.70 -17.38 13.18
N ILE A 305 -6.54 -16.05 13.25
CA ILE A 305 -7.29 -15.26 14.23
C ILE A 305 -8.75 -15.19 13.80
N ALA A 306 -9.66 -15.66 14.66
CA ALA A 306 -11.08 -15.60 14.38
C ALA A 306 -11.53 -14.15 14.15
N GLN A 307 -12.38 -13.94 13.14
CA GLN A 307 -12.95 -12.63 12.85
C GLN A 307 -13.77 -12.16 14.07
N ARG A 308 -13.39 -10.99 14.61
CA ARG A 308 -14.18 -10.37 15.68
C ARG A 308 -15.50 -9.88 15.12
N GLU A 309 -16.58 -10.41 15.69
CA GLU A 309 -17.93 -10.04 15.30
C GLU A 309 -18.58 -9.13 16.35
N TYR A 310 -19.62 -8.42 15.96
CA TYR A 310 -20.49 -7.73 16.91
C TYR A 310 -21.08 -8.75 17.88
N ASP A 311 -20.86 -8.52 19.18
CA ASP A 311 -21.33 -9.41 20.23
C ASP A 311 -21.81 -8.55 21.41
N VAL A 312 -23.11 -8.27 21.41
CA VAL A 312 -23.73 -7.37 22.38
C VAL A 312 -23.61 -7.91 23.82
N ASP A 313 -23.73 -9.22 24.01
CA ASP A 313 -23.67 -9.82 25.35
C ASP A 313 -22.25 -9.78 25.93
N ARG A 314 -21.26 -10.10 25.09
CA ARG A 314 -19.85 -10.00 25.51
C ARG A 314 -19.42 -8.55 25.69
N ALA A 315 -19.90 -7.64 24.86
CA ALA A 315 -19.64 -6.21 25.02
C ALA A 315 -20.19 -5.71 26.38
N ALA A 316 -21.43 -6.06 26.71
CA ALA A 316 -22.04 -5.70 27.98
C ALA A 316 -21.29 -6.32 29.18
N PHE A 317 -20.83 -7.57 29.04
CA PHE A 317 -20.05 -8.25 30.10
C PHE A 317 -18.74 -7.50 30.37
N HIS A 318 -17.96 -7.18 29.34
CA HIS A 318 -16.69 -6.46 29.49
C HIS A 318 -16.91 -5.02 29.97
N TYR A 319 -17.97 -4.36 29.50
CA TYR A 319 -18.28 -3.00 29.94
C TYR A 319 -18.58 -2.98 31.47
N LYS A 320 -19.38 -3.92 31.95
CA LYS A 320 -19.64 -4.04 33.38
C LYS A 320 -18.36 -4.33 34.16
N LYS A 321 -17.54 -5.24 33.66
CA LYS A 321 -16.27 -5.61 34.31
C LYS A 321 -15.29 -4.43 34.35
N SER A 322 -15.35 -3.52 33.39
CA SER A 322 -14.51 -2.32 33.36
C SER A 322 -14.76 -1.37 34.50
N GLY A 323 -15.94 -1.41 35.09
CA GLY A 323 -16.35 -0.50 36.16
C GLY A 323 -16.62 0.93 35.67
N HIS A 324 -16.55 1.20 34.39
CA HIS A 324 -16.81 2.53 33.84
C HIS A 324 -18.28 2.86 33.82
N SER A 325 -18.60 4.13 34.07
CA SER A 325 -19.94 4.70 33.92
C SER A 325 -19.84 6.08 33.31
N GLY A 326 -20.90 6.52 32.66
CA GLY A 326 -20.94 7.82 31.97
C GLY A 326 -20.64 7.73 30.49
N THR A 327 -20.62 8.89 29.86
CA THR A 327 -20.39 8.98 28.40
C THR A 327 -18.92 8.74 28.05
N ILE A 328 -18.70 8.18 26.86
CA ILE A 328 -17.38 7.96 26.28
C ILE A 328 -17.27 8.84 25.05
N PRO A 329 -16.37 9.83 25.02
CA PRO A 329 -16.24 10.73 23.87
C PRO A 329 -15.52 10.06 22.72
N LEU A 330 -16.07 10.22 21.51
CA LEU A 330 -15.46 9.85 20.26
C LEU A 330 -15.36 11.09 19.37
N ASN A 331 -14.16 11.63 19.21
CA ASN A 331 -13.90 12.83 18.44
C ASN A 331 -13.69 12.46 16.95
N VAL A 332 -14.46 13.05 16.03
CA VAL A 332 -14.46 12.60 14.66
C VAL A 332 -14.68 13.76 13.66
N SER A 333 -14.03 13.65 12.52
CA SER A 333 -14.24 14.50 11.34
C SER A 333 -14.11 13.66 10.09
N ASP A 334 -14.82 14.04 9.03
CA ASP A 334 -14.63 13.44 7.70
C ASP A 334 -13.25 13.75 7.10
N ALA A 335 -12.43 14.58 7.75
CA ALA A 335 -11.01 14.71 7.43
C ALA A 335 -10.25 13.39 7.62
N ALA A 336 -10.70 12.52 8.54
CA ALA A 336 -10.08 11.21 8.77
C ALA A 336 -10.29 10.27 7.58
N PHE A 337 -11.51 10.21 7.09
CA PHE A 337 -11.89 9.51 5.85
C PHE A 337 -13.33 9.90 5.48
N PRO A 338 -13.73 9.79 4.21
CA PRO A 338 -15.10 10.07 3.80
C PRO A 338 -16.09 9.16 4.56
N GLY A 339 -17.07 9.79 5.22
CA GLY A 339 -18.07 9.07 6.01
C GLY A 339 -17.65 8.73 7.44
N ALA A 340 -16.54 9.27 7.93
CA ALA A 340 -16.06 8.98 9.30
C ALA A 340 -17.07 9.37 10.38
N VAL A 341 -17.75 10.51 10.22
CA VAL A 341 -18.78 10.95 11.16
C VAL A 341 -19.94 9.97 11.18
N ASP A 342 -20.44 9.57 10.01
CA ASP A 342 -21.52 8.58 9.91
C ASP A 342 -21.10 7.22 10.49
N ALA A 343 -19.87 6.80 10.24
CA ALA A 343 -19.32 5.57 10.84
C ALA A 343 -19.33 5.63 12.38
N ALA A 344 -18.90 6.75 12.95
CA ALA A 344 -18.92 6.96 14.40
C ALA A 344 -20.36 6.92 14.97
N GLN A 345 -21.33 7.49 14.26
CA GLN A 345 -22.74 7.42 14.66
C GLN A 345 -23.27 5.98 14.64
N LEU A 346 -22.89 5.18 13.66
CA LEU A 346 -23.25 3.77 13.58
C LEU A 346 -22.65 2.99 14.75
N ILE A 347 -21.40 3.25 15.11
CA ILE A 347 -20.74 2.62 16.27
C ILE A 347 -21.46 3.00 17.55
N ALA A 348 -21.78 4.28 17.73
CA ALA A 348 -22.51 4.74 18.90
C ALA A 348 -23.88 4.08 19.03
N ALA A 349 -24.59 3.91 17.92
CA ALA A 349 -25.90 3.24 17.89
C ALA A 349 -25.79 1.76 18.28
N SER A 350 -24.82 1.03 17.74
CA SER A 350 -24.63 -0.39 18.04
C SER A 350 -24.13 -0.62 19.49
N ALA A 351 -23.28 0.28 20.00
CA ALA A 351 -22.79 0.21 21.38
C ALA A 351 -23.90 0.46 22.40
N LYS A 352 -24.89 1.25 22.07
CA LYS A 352 -26.02 1.55 22.95
C LYS A 352 -26.79 0.30 23.36
N ASP A 353 -26.89 -0.68 22.45
CA ASP A 353 -27.56 -1.96 22.75
C ASP A 353 -26.82 -2.76 23.81
N ALA A 354 -25.53 -2.53 24.03
CA ALA A 354 -24.72 -3.12 25.10
C ALA A 354 -24.71 -2.26 26.37
N GLY A 355 -25.49 -1.20 26.41
CA GLY A 355 -25.52 -0.27 27.56
C GLY A 355 -24.37 0.73 27.58
N ILE A 356 -23.65 0.88 26.49
CA ILE A 356 -22.50 1.78 26.37
C ILE A 356 -22.94 3.08 25.71
N ASN A 357 -22.71 4.20 26.39
CA ASN A 357 -23.11 5.51 25.90
C ASN A 357 -21.91 6.25 25.28
N ILE A 358 -21.84 6.25 23.95
CA ILE A 358 -20.80 6.96 23.19
C ILE A 358 -21.35 8.32 22.78
N GLU A 359 -20.61 9.38 23.10
CA GLU A 359 -20.86 10.74 22.62
C GLU A 359 -19.99 11.04 21.42
N VAL A 360 -20.60 11.17 20.25
CA VAL A 360 -19.89 11.55 19.03
C VAL A 360 -19.71 13.07 19.01
N ILE A 361 -18.46 13.49 19.06
CA ILE A 361 -18.09 14.91 19.03
C ILE A 361 -17.53 15.24 17.64
N ARG A 362 -18.31 16.02 16.88
CA ARG A 362 -17.86 16.46 15.54
C ARG A 362 -16.78 17.53 15.69
N GLU A 363 -15.67 17.29 15.00
CA GLU A 363 -14.54 18.20 14.94
C GLU A 363 -14.48 18.89 13.58
N PRO A 364 -13.96 20.13 13.49
CA PRO A 364 -13.69 20.75 12.21
C PRO A 364 -12.68 19.95 11.38
N LYS A 365 -12.83 19.96 10.07
CA LYS A 365 -11.81 19.36 9.17
C LYS A 365 -10.48 20.09 9.31
N ASP A 366 -10.53 21.41 9.36
CA ASP A 366 -9.35 22.22 9.58
C ASP A 366 -8.75 21.97 10.96
N GLY A 367 -7.46 21.69 10.99
CA GLY A 367 -6.74 21.41 12.24
C GLY A 367 -6.99 20.02 12.84
N TYR A 368 -7.75 19.14 12.18
CA TYR A 368 -8.05 17.81 12.72
C TYR A 368 -6.79 17.00 13.05
N TRP A 369 -5.86 16.94 12.11
CA TRP A 369 -4.62 16.16 12.28
C TRP A 369 -3.68 16.73 13.36
N SER A 370 -3.70 18.05 13.58
CA SER A 370 -2.85 18.69 14.60
C SER A 370 -3.52 18.75 15.98
N ASN A 371 -4.85 18.82 16.05
CA ASN A 371 -5.56 19.09 17.31
C ASN A 371 -6.31 17.87 17.86
N VAL A 372 -6.66 16.92 17.04
CA VAL A 372 -7.50 15.76 17.42
C VAL A 372 -6.71 14.45 17.32
N TRP A 373 -6.24 14.10 16.13
CA TRP A 373 -5.50 12.84 15.94
C TRP A 373 -4.25 12.80 16.80
N ASN A 374 -4.01 11.65 17.43
CA ASN A 374 -2.86 11.41 18.30
C ASN A 374 -2.81 12.35 19.53
N LYS A 375 -3.93 12.93 19.90
CA LYS A 375 -4.09 13.82 21.08
C LYS A 375 -5.31 13.51 21.89
N LYS A 376 -6.48 13.39 21.25
CA LYS A 376 -7.71 13.01 21.95
C LYS A 376 -7.71 11.52 22.25
N GLY A 377 -8.39 11.13 23.29
CA GLY A 377 -8.39 9.74 23.78
C GLY A 377 -8.96 8.73 22.81
N TRP A 378 -9.92 9.13 21.98
CA TRP A 378 -10.52 8.27 20.99
C TRP A 378 -11.00 9.10 19.80
N CYS A 379 -10.54 8.76 18.60
CA CYS A 379 -10.86 9.50 17.39
C CYS A 379 -10.86 8.59 16.17
N ALA A 380 -11.24 9.12 15.02
CA ALA A 380 -11.13 8.44 13.73
C ALA A 380 -9.78 8.75 13.06
N CYS A 381 -9.28 7.79 12.28
CA CYS A 381 -8.04 7.91 11.52
C CYS A 381 -8.08 7.03 10.27
N TYR A 382 -7.16 7.25 9.34
CA TYR A 382 -6.88 6.32 8.25
C TYR A 382 -5.37 6.06 8.15
N TRP A 383 -5.04 4.94 7.55
CA TRP A 383 -3.67 4.60 7.19
C TRP A 383 -3.65 4.08 5.76
N GLY A 384 -2.67 4.53 4.97
CA GLY A 384 -2.47 4.01 3.62
C GLY A 384 -1.97 2.57 3.61
N GLY A 385 -1.54 2.09 4.77
CA GLY A 385 -0.94 0.79 4.93
C GLY A 385 0.55 0.77 4.57
N ARG A 386 1.14 -0.38 4.71
CA ARG A 386 2.55 -0.61 4.39
C ARG A 386 2.68 -2.00 3.76
N PRO A 387 3.76 -2.28 3.01
CA PRO A 387 3.91 -3.56 2.32
C PRO A 387 4.10 -4.77 3.22
N THR A 388 4.59 -4.57 4.45
CA THR A 388 4.91 -5.66 5.38
C THR A 388 4.41 -5.36 6.79
N PRO A 389 4.17 -6.39 7.61
CA PRO A 389 3.84 -6.21 9.02
C PRO A 389 4.90 -5.43 9.78
N ASP A 390 6.17 -5.72 9.58
CA ASP A 390 7.27 -5.00 10.25
C ASP A 390 7.18 -3.50 10.01
N TRP A 391 7.02 -3.11 8.77
CA TRP A 391 6.95 -1.72 8.38
C TRP A 391 5.71 -1.03 8.97
N MET A 392 4.56 -1.68 8.90
CA MET A 392 3.33 -1.15 9.46
C MET A 392 3.38 -1.03 10.99
N PHE A 393 3.93 -2.04 11.66
CA PHE A 393 4.08 -2.03 13.11
C PHE A 393 5.03 -0.92 13.58
N LYS A 394 6.16 -0.76 12.91
CA LYS A 394 7.11 0.31 13.21
C LYS A 394 6.57 1.69 12.89
N ALA A 395 5.67 1.81 11.93
CA ALA A 395 5.03 3.08 11.62
C ALA A 395 4.08 3.56 12.72
N ALA A 396 3.30 2.64 13.33
CA ALA A 396 2.18 3.06 14.18
C ALA A 396 2.03 2.34 15.53
N TYR A 397 2.70 1.21 15.76
CA TYR A 397 2.37 0.35 16.92
C TYR A 397 3.52 0.02 17.85
N THR A 398 4.77 0.24 17.46
CA THR A 398 5.91 0.06 18.36
C THR A 398 6.04 1.22 19.33
N LYS A 399 6.73 0.99 20.45
CA LYS A 399 6.82 1.93 21.56
C LYS A 399 7.47 3.27 21.23
N ASP A 400 8.38 3.29 20.24
CA ASP A 400 9.23 4.45 19.96
C ASP A 400 8.71 5.33 18.81
N THR A 401 7.65 4.91 18.12
CA THR A 401 7.10 5.72 17.04
C THR A 401 6.23 6.86 17.57
N GLU A 402 6.45 8.06 17.03
CA GLU A 402 5.63 9.24 17.32
C GLU A 402 4.18 9.06 16.87
N TRP A 403 3.94 8.18 15.89
CA TRP A 403 2.63 7.93 15.31
C TRP A 403 1.88 6.76 15.98
N ASN A 404 2.36 6.32 17.15
CA ASN A 404 1.61 5.36 17.95
C ASN A 404 0.38 6.03 18.56
N ASP A 405 -0.66 6.14 17.75
CA ASP A 405 -1.87 6.89 18.09
C ASP A 405 -2.78 6.20 19.10
N THR A 406 -2.46 4.96 19.47
CA THR A 406 -3.11 4.25 20.59
C THR A 406 -2.31 4.35 21.88
N ALA A 407 -1.12 4.96 21.85
CA ALA A 407 -0.22 5.00 23.01
C ALA A 407 -0.04 3.63 23.67
N TRP A 408 0.00 2.58 22.86
CA TRP A 408 0.10 1.19 23.32
C TRP A 408 1.54 0.90 23.79
N ARG A 409 1.75 1.13 25.07
CA ARG A 409 3.05 1.02 25.73
C ARG A 409 2.84 0.51 27.15
N GLY A 410 3.82 -0.21 27.68
CA GLY A 410 3.87 -0.56 29.10
C GLY A 410 3.00 -1.72 29.56
N THR A 411 2.08 -2.22 28.74
CA THR A 411 1.35 -3.45 29.07
C THR A 411 2.26 -4.66 28.83
N LYS A 412 1.97 -5.78 29.49
CA LYS A 412 2.70 -7.04 29.28
C LYS A 412 2.67 -7.44 27.80
N ALA A 413 1.50 -7.33 27.16
CA ALA A 413 1.32 -7.66 25.76
C ALA A 413 2.13 -6.73 24.84
N SER A 414 2.13 -5.41 25.09
CA SER A 414 2.89 -4.46 24.28
C SER A 414 4.40 -4.68 24.38
N LYS A 415 4.89 -5.03 25.55
CA LYS A 415 6.31 -5.37 25.76
C LYS A 415 6.70 -6.60 24.93
N ARG A 416 5.89 -7.65 24.98
CA ARG A 416 6.11 -8.87 24.20
C ARG A 416 6.04 -8.57 22.70
N PHE A 417 5.06 -7.76 22.27
CA PHE A 417 4.93 -7.33 20.89
C PHE A 417 6.20 -6.66 20.39
N ASN A 418 6.75 -5.70 21.13
CA ASN A 418 7.98 -5.00 20.76
C ASN A 418 9.19 -5.96 20.67
N GLU A 419 9.31 -6.90 21.61
CA GLU A 419 10.35 -7.93 21.56
C GLU A 419 10.26 -8.79 20.30
N LEU A 420 9.05 -9.20 19.93
CA LEU A 420 8.81 -10.02 18.73
C LEU A 420 9.16 -9.25 17.44
N VAL A 421 8.76 -7.98 17.36
CA VAL A 421 9.06 -7.15 16.18
C VAL A 421 10.57 -6.97 16.02
N VAL A 422 11.29 -6.67 17.09
CA VAL A 422 12.76 -6.54 17.05
C VAL A 422 13.42 -7.85 16.62
N ALA A 423 13.01 -8.97 17.21
CA ALA A 423 13.60 -10.28 16.90
C ALA A 423 13.30 -10.70 15.45
N ALA A 424 12.07 -10.48 14.97
CA ALA A 424 11.68 -10.85 13.62
C ALA A 424 12.40 -10.03 12.56
N ALA A 425 12.71 -8.76 12.84
CA ALA A 425 13.40 -7.88 11.89
C ALA A 425 14.78 -8.39 11.51
N SER A 426 15.52 -9.00 12.45
CA SER A 426 16.87 -9.50 12.22
C SER A 426 16.95 -11.00 11.93
N GLU A 427 15.80 -11.68 11.83
CA GLU A 427 15.71 -13.11 11.54
C GLU A 427 15.67 -13.35 10.03
N THR A 428 16.46 -14.29 9.53
CA THR A 428 16.49 -14.67 8.11
C THR A 428 15.62 -15.88 7.78
N ASP A 429 15.34 -16.73 8.77
CA ASP A 429 14.45 -17.88 8.59
C ASP A 429 12.99 -17.41 8.52
N GLN A 430 12.37 -17.60 7.37
CA GLN A 430 11.00 -17.12 7.11
C GLN A 430 9.94 -17.84 7.95
N ALA A 431 10.17 -19.11 8.30
CA ALA A 431 9.25 -19.84 9.18
C ALA A 431 9.29 -19.30 10.61
N VAL A 432 10.48 -18.97 11.11
CA VAL A 432 10.66 -18.33 12.42
C VAL A 432 10.04 -16.93 12.43
N ARG A 433 10.25 -16.15 11.39
CA ARG A 433 9.65 -14.82 11.24
C ARG A 433 8.13 -14.91 11.25
N ARG A 434 7.57 -15.85 10.51
CA ARG A 434 6.13 -16.10 10.46
C ARG A 434 5.55 -16.34 11.86
N THR A 435 6.16 -17.21 12.64
CA THR A 435 5.72 -17.51 14.01
C THR A 435 5.71 -16.25 14.89
N LYS A 436 6.75 -15.43 14.78
CA LYS A 436 6.85 -14.20 15.56
C LYS A 436 5.81 -13.16 15.16
N TYR A 437 5.58 -12.95 13.87
CA TYR A 437 4.56 -12.02 13.39
C TYR A 437 3.14 -12.51 13.67
N PHE A 438 2.91 -13.81 13.68
CA PHE A 438 1.62 -14.37 14.05
C PHE A 438 1.27 -14.06 15.52
N GLU A 439 2.22 -14.29 16.43
CA GLU A 439 2.03 -13.94 17.84
C GLU A 439 1.86 -12.43 18.02
N ALA A 440 2.64 -11.62 17.33
CA ALA A 440 2.53 -10.15 17.39
C ALA A 440 1.12 -9.67 17.00
N GLN A 441 0.54 -10.24 15.95
CA GLN A 441 -0.83 -9.92 15.53
C GLN A 441 -1.87 -10.34 16.58
N GLU A 442 -1.71 -11.50 17.19
CA GLU A 442 -2.60 -11.96 18.26
C GLU A 442 -2.59 -10.99 19.45
N LEU A 443 -1.40 -10.55 19.87
CA LEU A 443 -1.26 -9.60 20.97
C LEU A 443 -1.91 -8.25 20.68
N LEU A 444 -1.70 -7.72 19.48
CA LEU A 444 -2.32 -6.46 19.06
C LEU A 444 -3.83 -6.58 18.96
N HIS A 445 -4.33 -7.65 18.36
CA HIS A 445 -5.76 -7.94 18.24
C HIS A 445 -6.45 -7.98 19.60
N ASP A 446 -5.83 -8.61 20.59
CA ASP A 446 -6.39 -8.76 21.93
C ASP A 446 -6.22 -7.50 22.79
N ASP A 447 -5.00 -7.02 22.97
CA ASP A 447 -4.67 -5.97 23.95
C ASP A 447 -4.52 -4.57 23.36
N GLY A 448 -4.35 -4.44 22.06
CA GLY A 448 -4.13 -3.13 21.42
C GLY A 448 -5.31 -2.18 21.56
N GLY A 449 -5.03 -0.90 21.35
CA GLY A 449 -6.05 0.15 21.44
C GLY A 449 -6.76 0.42 20.12
N VAL A 450 -6.44 -0.27 19.06
CA VAL A 450 -7.02 0.03 17.75
C VAL A 450 -8.31 -0.73 17.50
N ILE A 451 -9.35 0.00 17.14
CA ILE A 451 -10.52 -0.53 16.45
C ILE A 451 -10.30 -0.33 14.97
N LEU A 452 -10.14 -1.40 14.23
CA LEU A 452 -9.86 -1.40 12.79
C LEU A 452 -10.91 -2.24 12.10
N PRO A 453 -12.06 -1.62 11.73
CA PRO A 453 -13.21 -2.39 11.27
C PRO A 453 -13.20 -2.71 9.78
N MET A 454 -12.39 -2.02 8.98
CA MET A 454 -12.50 -2.17 7.52
C MET A 454 -11.24 -1.73 6.77
N PHE A 455 -11.01 -2.42 5.64
CA PHE A 455 -10.06 -2.04 4.61
C PHE A 455 -10.83 -1.54 3.39
N ALA A 456 -10.36 -0.45 2.77
CA ALA A 456 -10.99 0.10 1.57
C ALA A 456 -10.46 -0.60 0.31
N ASN A 457 -11.33 -0.83 -0.67
CA ASN A 457 -10.93 -1.43 -1.94
C ASN A 457 -10.48 -0.38 -2.94
N TYR A 458 -9.57 -0.77 -3.84
CA TYR A 458 -9.36 -0.09 -5.10
C TYR A 458 -10.47 -0.52 -6.06
N ILE A 459 -11.07 0.43 -6.77
CA ILE A 459 -12.14 0.17 -7.74
C ILE A 459 -11.73 0.75 -9.07
N MET A 460 -11.58 -0.13 -10.07
CA MET A 460 -11.31 0.29 -11.43
C MET A 460 -12.40 -0.21 -12.38
N ALA A 461 -12.56 0.47 -13.50
CA ALA A 461 -13.40 0.04 -14.60
C ALA A 461 -12.57 -0.12 -15.85
N HIS A 462 -12.84 -1.15 -16.63
CA HIS A 462 -12.14 -1.37 -17.89
C HIS A 462 -13.07 -1.97 -18.95
N THR A 463 -12.69 -1.76 -20.21
CA THR A 463 -13.39 -2.40 -21.32
C THR A 463 -13.16 -3.91 -21.29
N LYS A 464 -14.19 -4.68 -21.68
CA LYS A 464 -14.06 -6.13 -21.86
C LYS A 464 -13.15 -6.54 -23.00
N LYS A 465 -12.73 -5.59 -23.85
CA LYS A 465 -11.68 -5.82 -24.85
C LYS A 465 -10.32 -6.09 -24.25
N LEU A 466 -10.09 -5.66 -23.00
CA LEU A 466 -8.89 -5.99 -22.24
C LEU A 466 -9.05 -7.32 -21.53
N ALA A 467 -7.99 -8.11 -21.57
CA ALA A 467 -7.86 -9.35 -20.83
C ALA A 467 -6.66 -9.29 -19.88
N HIS A 468 -6.71 -10.07 -18.84
CA HIS A 468 -5.67 -10.17 -17.83
C HIS A 468 -5.64 -11.57 -17.22
N GLU A 469 -4.57 -11.86 -16.46
CA GLU A 469 -4.49 -13.10 -15.69
C GLU A 469 -5.60 -13.17 -14.64
N PRO A 470 -5.94 -14.37 -14.11
CA PRO A 470 -7.00 -14.50 -13.10
C PRO A 470 -6.79 -13.64 -11.85
N ASN A 471 -5.53 -13.45 -11.46
CA ASN A 471 -5.18 -12.66 -10.30
C ASN A 471 -4.66 -11.28 -10.72
N VAL A 472 -5.03 -10.26 -9.95
CA VAL A 472 -4.61 -8.88 -10.11
C VAL A 472 -4.00 -8.43 -8.79
N ALA A 473 -2.84 -7.78 -8.85
CA ALA A 473 -2.14 -7.31 -7.66
C ALA A 473 -2.93 -6.24 -6.92
N ALA A 474 -2.82 -6.25 -5.60
CA ALA A 474 -3.50 -5.33 -4.71
C ALA A 474 -2.54 -4.45 -3.89
N ASN A 475 -1.23 -4.51 -4.19
CA ASN A 475 -0.24 -3.63 -3.55
C ASN A 475 -0.46 -2.16 -3.92
N TRP A 476 -0.95 -1.90 -5.10
CA TRP A 476 -1.42 -0.61 -5.59
C TRP A 476 -2.62 -0.84 -6.52
N GLU A 477 -3.28 0.25 -6.93
CA GLU A 477 -4.34 0.22 -7.93
C GLU A 477 -3.83 -0.25 -9.31
N MET A 478 -4.72 -0.50 -10.25
CA MET A 478 -4.40 -0.80 -11.66
C MET A 478 -3.35 -1.91 -11.82
N ASP A 479 -3.55 -3.01 -11.08
CA ASP A 479 -2.64 -4.15 -11.07
C ASP A 479 -1.21 -3.75 -10.65
N GLY A 480 -1.09 -3.10 -9.50
CA GLY A 480 0.19 -2.60 -9.01
C GLY A 480 0.78 -1.48 -9.88
N ASN A 481 -0.06 -0.75 -10.62
CA ASN A 481 0.31 0.20 -11.66
C ASN A 481 1.19 -0.43 -12.76
N ARG A 482 0.99 -1.74 -13.00
CA ARG A 482 1.64 -2.53 -14.04
C ARG A 482 0.64 -3.07 -15.06
N LEU A 483 -0.55 -2.48 -15.17
CA LEU A 483 -1.57 -2.91 -16.13
C LEU A 483 -1.02 -2.93 -17.55
N ALA A 484 -0.33 -1.86 -17.97
CA ALA A 484 0.24 -1.76 -19.33
C ALA A 484 1.22 -2.90 -19.65
N GLU A 485 1.98 -3.35 -18.64
CA GLU A 485 2.93 -4.45 -18.81
C GLU A 485 2.26 -5.82 -18.86
N ARG A 486 1.19 -6.03 -18.04
CA ARG A 486 0.62 -7.36 -17.76
C ARG A 486 -0.60 -7.73 -18.57
N TRP A 487 -1.39 -6.74 -18.99
CA TRP A 487 -2.65 -6.97 -19.69
C TRP A 487 -2.46 -6.97 -21.22
N TRP A 488 -3.49 -7.45 -21.96
CA TRP A 488 -3.47 -7.52 -23.43
C TRP A 488 -4.89 -7.32 -23.98
N PHE A 489 -4.99 -7.09 -25.27
CA PHE A 489 -6.29 -7.09 -25.96
C PHE A 489 -6.72 -8.53 -26.29
N ALA A 490 -7.93 -8.86 -25.89
CA ALA A 490 -8.50 -10.17 -26.11
C ALA A 490 -8.92 -10.40 -27.58
#